data_ff977255ab678a250108970980fa2a71
#
_entry.id   ff977255ab678a250108970980fa2a71
#
_cell.length_a   1.000
_cell.length_b   1.000
_cell.length_c   1.000
_cell.angle_alpha   90.00
_cell.angle_beta   90.00
_cell.angle_gamma   90.00
#
_symmetry.space_group_name_H-M   'P 1'
#
loop_
_entity.id
_entity.type
_entity.pdbx_description
1 polymer ?
#
loop_
_entity_poly.entity_id
_entity_poly.type
_entity_poly.pdbx_seq_one_letter_code
_entity_poly.pdbx_strand_id
1 'polypeptide(L)'
;MKIGKISPTIWNRSVKKKVHMDQTDGSFSWADVCVCGGHAGIGYYAVLGAAGELAARKIQAEGISVRILFPEETEEEFLADVCGEIQKGCECIKAKLTSLSAEGTAAVQTPIVYACAGGTKVQDPGMHALEETADKKTGNRQKFVKNRELLLCGYAGLEGSLRILEAAEEELSQRFINTFLMQAKKLRDQLITTEQILEAAKGRDISVWQIGSGGILAALWEMAEEEKIGFEIAMGSISLKQETVEICEYYRLNPYQLTSAGSYLILTDEADQVIEVLEKAGARAVRLGVAKAQNARVITSKEEIRYLDRPAPDELARWQKDYKKCEK
;
A
#
# COMPACT_ATOMS: atom_id res chain seq x y z
N MET A 1 -2.67 -5.86 23.06
CA MET A 1 -2.91 -6.06 21.62
C MET A 1 -1.57 -6.40 20.95
N LYS A 2 -1.57 -7.17 19.89
CA LYS A 2 -0.34 -7.46 19.13
C LYS A 2 0.02 -6.29 18.22
N ILE A 3 1.30 -6.17 17.85
CA ILE A 3 1.76 -5.19 16.84
C ILE A 3 1.09 -5.50 15.49
N GLY A 4 0.73 -4.46 14.73
CA GLY A 4 0.09 -4.57 13.43
C GLY A 4 -1.40 -4.23 13.44
N LYS A 5 -2.08 -4.48 12.32
CA LYS A 5 -3.53 -4.23 12.20
C LYS A 5 -4.33 -4.99 13.24
N ILE A 6 -5.38 -4.36 13.76
CA ILE A 6 -6.31 -4.98 14.72
C ILE A 6 -7.09 -6.08 14.00
N SER A 7 -7.17 -7.27 14.61
CA SER A 7 -7.89 -8.38 14.00
C SER A 7 -9.38 -8.05 13.77
N PRO A 8 -10.00 -8.60 12.69
CA PRO A 8 -11.42 -8.38 12.39
C PRO A 8 -12.35 -8.69 13.58
N THR A 9 -12.01 -9.70 14.39
CA THR A 9 -12.77 -10.07 15.59
C THR A 9 -12.75 -8.96 16.64
N ILE A 10 -11.57 -8.37 16.92
CA ILE A 10 -11.43 -7.25 17.85
C ILE A 10 -12.11 -6.01 17.26
N TRP A 11 -11.91 -5.72 15.98
CA TRP A 11 -12.55 -4.61 15.29
C TRP A 11 -14.07 -4.66 15.41
N ASN A 12 -14.67 -5.80 15.05
CA ASN A 12 -16.12 -5.97 15.10
C ASN A 12 -16.68 -5.83 16.54
N ARG A 13 -15.96 -6.37 17.53
CA ARG A 13 -16.41 -6.35 18.93
C ARG A 13 -16.21 -5.00 19.60
N SER A 14 -15.09 -4.32 19.33
CA SER A 14 -14.67 -3.14 20.11
C SER A 14 -14.88 -1.82 19.36
N VAL A 15 -14.96 -1.82 18.02
CA VAL A 15 -15.15 -0.62 17.21
C VAL A 15 -16.54 -0.58 16.61
N LYS A 16 -16.89 -1.51 15.72
CA LYS A 16 -18.19 -1.48 15.01
C LYS A 16 -19.42 -1.45 15.91
N LYS A 17 -19.32 -2.02 17.13
CA LYS A 17 -20.42 -1.97 18.12
C LYS A 17 -20.53 -0.63 18.86
N LYS A 18 -19.53 0.22 18.77
CA LYS A 18 -19.44 1.47 19.56
C LYS A 18 -19.46 2.72 18.70
N VAL A 19 -19.03 2.61 17.46
CA VAL A 19 -18.92 3.74 16.55
C VAL A 19 -19.87 3.52 15.39
N HIS A 20 -20.77 4.49 15.17
CA HIS A 20 -21.55 4.61 13.93
C HIS A 20 -20.75 5.46 12.98
N MET A 21 -20.44 4.90 11.82
CA MET A 21 -19.82 5.66 10.73
C MET A 21 -20.92 5.99 9.74
N ASP A 22 -21.26 7.26 9.65
CA ASP A 22 -22.22 7.74 8.65
C ASP A 22 -21.63 7.59 7.25
N GLN A 23 -22.44 7.13 6.33
CA GLN A 23 -22.06 7.14 4.91
C GLN A 23 -22.17 8.58 4.42
N THR A 24 -21.06 9.12 3.88
CA THR A 24 -21.11 10.36 3.12
C THR A 24 -21.89 10.13 1.83
N ASP A 25 -22.39 11.21 1.22
CA ASP A 25 -23.09 11.17 -0.08
C ASP A 25 -22.22 10.62 -1.23
N GLY A 26 -20.99 10.24 -0.94
CA GLY A 26 -20.03 9.64 -1.89
C GLY A 26 -19.37 10.66 -2.83
N SER A 27 -19.71 11.95 -2.73
CA SER A 27 -19.11 12.98 -3.57
C SER A 27 -17.67 13.30 -3.16
N PHE A 28 -17.37 13.27 -1.86
CA PHE A 28 -16.04 13.52 -1.29
C PHE A 28 -15.63 12.39 -0.35
N SER A 29 -14.38 11.99 -0.43
CA SER A 29 -13.83 10.90 0.40
C SER A 29 -12.48 11.26 1.01
N TRP A 30 -12.19 10.61 2.13
CA TRP A 30 -10.94 10.75 2.87
C TRP A 30 -10.24 9.41 2.97
N ALA A 31 -8.92 9.44 2.95
CA ALA A 31 -8.08 8.31 3.32
C ALA A 31 -6.89 8.79 4.13
N ASP A 32 -6.50 8.02 5.11
CA ASP A 32 -5.42 8.38 6.02
C ASP A 32 -4.41 7.25 6.17
N VAL A 33 -3.16 7.65 6.35
CA VAL A 33 -2.03 6.74 6.58
C VAL A 33 -1.12 7.32 7.66
N CYS A 34 -0.61 6.45 8.49
CA CYS A 34 0.37 6.76 9.52
C CYS A 34 1.69 6.07 9.22
N VAL A 35 2.76 6.84 9.08
CA VAL A 35 4.12 6.34 8.79
C VAL A 35 5.06 6.79 9.90
N CYS A 36 5.85 5.87 10.45
CA CYS A 36 6.84 6.16 11.48
C CYS A 36 8.24 5.72 11.04
N GLY A 37 9.27 6.46 11.45
CA GLY A 37 10.66 6.12 11.13
C GLY A 37 11.62 7.22 11.53
N GLY A 38 12.91 6.87 11.64
CA GLY A 38 14.00 7.80 11.94
C GLY A 38 14.66 8.40 10.68
N HIS A 39 13.98 8.43 9.54
CA HIS A 39 14.46 8.96 8.27
C HIS A 39 13.46 9.95 7.68
N ALA A 40 13.92 10.94 6.93
CA ALA A 40 13.07 12.02 6.41
C ALA A 40 12.02 11.54 5.40
N GLY A 41 12.31 10.47 4.65
CA GLY A 41 11.41 9.90 3.66
C GLY A 41 10.02 9.50 4.18
N ILE A 42 9.83 9.38 5.51
CA ILE A 42 8.51 9.11 6.11
C ILE A 42 7.45 10.12 5.65
N GLY A 43 7.86 11.37 5.37
CA GLY A 43 6.97 12.40 4.85
C GLY A 43 6.42 12.05 3.47
N TYR A 44 7.29 11.65 2.56
CA TYR A 44 6.93 11.24 1.21
C TYR A 44 6.02 10.00 1.20
N TYR A 45 6.40 8.96 1.95
CA TYR A 45 5.65 7.68 1.98
C TYR A 45 4.27 7.85 2.63
N ALA A 46 4.12 8.74 3.61
CA ALA A 46 2.81 9.03 4.20
C ALA A 46 1.86 9.67 3.18
N VAL A 47 2.34 10.65 2.41
CA VAL A 47 1.57 11.32 1.35
C VAL A 47 1.21 10.34 0.24
N LEU A 48 2.21 9.58 -0.26
CA LEU A 48 1.99 8.57 -1.31
C LEU A 48 0.97 7.52 -0.86
N GLY A 49 1.11 7.01 0.36
CA GLY A 49 0.21 6.01 0.91
C GLY A 49 -1.22 6.51 1.05
N ALA A 50 -1.43 7.70 1.61
CA ALA A 50 -2.78 8.27 1.78
C ALA A 50 -3.47 8.53 0.43
N ALA A 51 -2.74 9.10 -0.53
CA ALA A 51 -3.27 9.32 -1.87
C ALA A 51 -3.54 8.01 -2.63
N GLY A 52 -2.68 7.00 -2.43
CA GLY A 52 -2.84 5.67 -3.01
C GLY A 52 -4.09 4.94 -2.53
N GLU A 53 -4.47 5.10 -1.26
CA GLU A 53 -5.74 4.59 -0.72
C GLU A 53 -6.97 5.23 -1.40
N LEU A 54 -6.91 6.53 -1.74
CA LEU A 54 -7.94 7.18 -2.54
C LEU A 54 -7.96 6.67 -3.98
N ALA A 55 -6.78 6.54 -4.60
CA ALA A 55 -6.68 6.03 -5.96
C ALA A 55 -7.24 4.61 -6.09
N ALA A 56 -7.03 3.75 -5.07
CA ALA A 56 -7.64 2.43 -5.00
C ALA A 56 -9.19 2.49 -5.01
N ARG A 57 -9.78 3.57 -4.49
CA ARG A 57 -11.22 3.86 -4.55
C ARG A 57 -11.63 4.63 -5.81
N LYS A 58 -10.74 4.80 -6.78
CA LYS A 58 -10.92 5.57 -8.03
C LYS A 58 -11.18 7.05 -7.78
N ILE A 59 -10.52 7.62 -6.77
CA ILE A 59 -10.66 9.02 -6.36
C ILE A 59 -9.31 9.71 -6.51
N GLN A 60 -9.28 10.85 -7.19
CA GLN A 60 -8.11 11.71 -7.28
C GLN A 60 -7.93 12.47 -5.98
N ALA A 61 -6.75 12.39 -5.37
CA ALA A 61 -6.40 13.24 -4.24
C ALA A 61 -6.26 14.70 -4.71
N GLU A 62 -7.01 15.61 -4.10
CA GLU A 62 -6.99 17.05 -4.38
C GLU A 62 -6.20 17.81 -3.32
N GLY A 63 -6.36 17.39 -2.07
CA GLY A 63 -5.74 18.02 -0.91
C GLY A 63 -5.15 17.01 0.07
N ILE A 64 -4.02 17.39 0.67
CA ILE A 64 -3.33 16.63 1.70
C ILE A 64 -3.26 17.48 2.96
N SER A 65 -3.64 16.91 4.08
CA SER A 65 -3.43 17.44 5.44
C SER A 65 -2.44 16.54 6.16
N VAL A 66 -1.43 17.15 6.80
CA VAL A 66 -0.36 16.40 7.47
C VAL A 66 -0.21 16.84 8.92
N ARG A 67 -0.03 15.86 9.81
CA ARG A 67 0.39 16.08 11.18
C ARG A 67 1.67 15.29 11.46
N ILE A 68 2.68 15.98 12.04
CA ILE A 68 3.95 15.39 12.44
C ILE A 68 4.01 15.39 13.97
N LEU A 69 4.32 14.22 14.54
CA LEU A 69 4.69 14.09 15.95
C LEU A 69 6.15 13.64 16.03
N PHE A 70 6.95 14.30 16.84
CA PHE A 70 8.36 13.96 16.99
C PHE A 70 8.80 13.97 18.45
N PRO A 71 9.84 13.19 18.82
CA PRO A 71 10.47 13.23 20.13
C PRO A 71 11.05 14.62 20.44
N GLU A 72 11.15 14.98 21.72
CA GLU A 72 11.66 16.29 22.16
C GLU A 72 13.08 16.59 21.67
N GLU A 73 13.92 15.57 21.49
CA GLU A 73 15.31 15.69 21.06
C GLU A 73 15.50 15.76 19.54
N THR A 74 14.42 15.89 18.76
CA THR A 74 14.49 15.94 17.29
C THR A 74 15.09 17.27 16.83
N GLU A 75 16.09 17.18 15.97
CA GLU A 75 16.77 18.36 15.40
C GLU A 75 15.88 19.09 14.38
N GLU A 76 16.02 20.41 14.29
CA GLU A 76 15.25 21.25 13.36
C GLU A 76 15.49 20.87 11.90
N GLU A 77 16.73 20.50 11.56
CA GLU A 77 17.12 20.05 10.21
C GLU A 77 16.33 18.82 9.78
N PHE A 78 16.19 17.82 10.69
CA PHE A 78 15.38 16.64 10.41
C PHE A 78 13.92 17.00 10.12
N LEU A 79 13.33 17.93 10.88
CA LEU A 79 11.97 18.38 10.66
C LEU A 79 11.84 19.09 9.29
N ALA A 80 12.82 19.92 8.92
CA ALA A 80 12.86 20.58 7.62
C ALA A 80 12.93 19.57 6.48
N ASP A 81 13.75 18.52 6.62
CA ASP A 81 13.88 17.45 5.64
C ASP A 81 12.59 16.65 5.47
N VAL A 82 11.91 16.30 6.58
CA VAL A 82 10.58 15.65 6.53
C VAL A 82 9.58 16.53 5.79
N CYS A 83 9.56 17.84 6.05
CA CYS A 83 8.70 18.78 5.35
C CYS A 83 9.02 18.84 3.84
N GLY A 84 10.31 18.83 3.49
CA GLY A 84 10.76 18.75 2.10
C GLY A 84 10.28 17.48 1.40
N GLU A 85 10.31 16.34 2.08
CA GLU A 85 9.82 15.08 1.56
C GLU A 85 8.28 15.04 1.43
N ILE A 86 7.54 15.66 2.35
CA ILE A 86 6.08 15.86 2.21
C ILE A 86 5.77 16.68 0.95
N GLN A 87 6.50 17.78 0.73
CA GLN A 87 6.32 18.63 -0.46
C GLN A 87 6.57 17.86 -1.76
N LYS A 88 7.67 17.08 -1.83
CA LYS A 88 7.96 16.19 -2.96
C LYS A 88 6.86 15.16 -3.20
N GLY A 89 6.32 14.59 -2.12
CA GLY A 89 5.18 13.67 -2.20
C GLY A 89 3.95 14.33 -2.84
N CYS A 90 3.59 15.53 -2.36
CA CYS A 90 2.46 16.30 -2.91
C CYS A 90 2.65 16.66 -4.39
N GLU A 91 3.87 17.03 -4.79
CA GLU A 91 4.21 17.31 -6.19
C GLU A 91 4.08 16.06 -7.06
N CYS A 92 4.58 14.91 -6.58
CA CYS A 92 4.51 13.64 -7.27
C CYS A 92 3.08 13.21 -7.57
N ILE A 93 2.16 13.37 -6.60
CA ILE A 93 0.73 13.01 -6.76
C ILE A 93 -0.13 14.14 -7.32
N LYS A 94 0.45 15.32 -7.58
CA LYS A 94 -0.23 16.53 -8.07
C LYS A 94 -1.37 17.02 -7.16
N ALA A 95 -1.22 16.85 -5.83
CA ALA A 95 -2.17 17.32 -4.83
C ALA A 95 -1.64 18.53 -4.06
N LYS A 96 -2.52 19.35 -3.51
CA LYS A 96 -2.16 20.53 -2.72
C LYS A 96 -1.93 20.14 -1.27
N LEU A 97 -0.85 20.60 -0.67
CA LEU A 97 -0.71 20.59 0.80
C LEU A 97 -1.62 21.65 1.39
N THR A 98 -2.72 21.24 2.03
CA THR A 98 -3.77 22.13 2.54
C THR A 98 -3.57 22.50 4.01
N SER A 99 -2.91 21.64 4.77
CA SER A 99 -2.62 21.85 6.18
C SER A 99 -1.37 21.07 6.58
N LEU A 100 -0.54 21.68 7.41
CA LEU A 100 0.57 21.04 8.06
C LEU A 100 0.69 21.53 9.49
N SER A 101 0.80 20.60 10.43
CA SER A 101 1.08 20.86 11.83
C SER A 101 2.17 19.93 12.35
N ALA A 102 3.01 20.44 13.25
CA ALA A 102 4.10 19.68 13.84
C ALA A 102 4.15 19.93 15.36
N GLU A 103 4.39 18.89 16.14
CA GLU A 103 4.39 18.95 17.60
C GLU A 103 5.43 18.00 18.19
N GLY A 104 6.31 18.54 19.04
CA GLY A 104 7.22 17.76 19.87
C GLY A 104 6.49 17.17 21.07
N THR A 105 6.69 15.88 21.38
CA THR A 105 6.01 15.22 22.48
C THR A 105 6.80 14.05 23.05
N ALA A 106 6.81 13.92 24.37
CA ALA A 106 7.38 12.77 25.07
C ALA A 106 6.58 11.46 24.85
N ALA A 107 5.41 11.52 24.20
CA ALA A 107 4.57 10.36 23.94
C ALA A 107 5.10 9.46 22.82
N VAL A 108 5.99 9.95 21.97
CA VAL A 108 6.58 9.21 20.86
C VAL A 108 8.09 9.06 21.02
N GLN A 109 8.64 7.92 20.64
CA GLN A 109 10.07 7.64 20.65
C GLN A 109 10.69 7.67 19.24
N THR A 110 9.90 7.90 18.23
CA THR A 110 10.30 7.95 16.82
C THR A 110 9.33 8.88 16.13
N PRO A 111 9.79 9.73 15.20
CA PRO A 111 8.92 10.59 14.43
C PRO A 111 7.79 9.81 13.74
N ILE A 112 6.61 10.42 13.76
CA ILE A 112 5.39 9.88 13.14
C ILE A 112 4.81 10.95 12.24
N VAL A 113 4.57 10.59 10.98
CA VAL A 113 3.82 11.43 10.02
C VAL A 113 2.46 10.79 9.78
N TYR A 114 1.42 11.52 10.11
CA TYR A 114 0.05 11.19 9.78
C TYR A 114 -0.39 12.06 8.59
N ALA A 115 -0.69 11.42 7.47
CA ALA A 115 -1.20 12.10 6.27
C ALA A 115 -2.64 11.69 6.01
N CYS A 116 -3.48 12.68 5.73
CA CYS A 116 -4.86 12.51 5.33
C CYS A 116 -5.05 13.11 3.94
N ALA A 117 -5.43 12.30 2.97
CA ALA A 117 -5.77 12.72 1.62
C ALA A 117 -7.28 12.89 1.48
N GLY A 118 -7.71 13.96 0.83
CA GLY A 118 -9.10 14.22 0.51
C GLY A 118 -9.30 14.47 -0.99
N GLY A 119 -10.40 13.99 -1.55
CA GLY A 119 -10.69 14.19 -2.97
C GLY A 119 -12.11 13.82 -3.36
N THR A 120 -12.49 14.22 -4.56
CA THR A 120 -13.79 13.98 -5.15
C THR A 120 -13.77 12.79 -6.10
N LYS A 121 -14.82 11.99 -6.09
CA LYS A 121 -14.97 10.89 -7.05
C LYS A 121 -15.04 11.47 -8.46
N VAL A 122 -14.16 11.01 -9.34
CA VAL A 122 -14.20 11.38 -10.76
C VAL A 122 -15.52 10.86 -11.32
N GLN A 123 -16.38 11.79 -11.76
CA GLN A 123 -17.63 11.42 -12.43
C GLN A 123 -17.28 10.89 -13.82
N ASP A 124 -17.30 9.56 -13.97
CA ASP A 124 -17.23 8.93 -15.29
C ASP A 124 -18.67 8.67 -15.75
N PRO A 125 -19.15 9.31 -16.82
CA PRO A 125 -20.52 9.12 -17.31
C PRO A 125 -20.88 7.67 -17.64
N GLY A 126 -19.88 6.81 -17.92
CA GLY A 126 -20.06 5.41 -18.16
C GLY A 126 -20.28 4.54 -16.92
N MET A 127 -19.87 5.02 -15.73
CA MET A 127 -19.91 4.26 -14.49
C MET A 127 -21.29 4.18 -13.83
N HIS A 128 -22.14 5.19 -14.01
CA HIS A 128 -23.51 5.18 -13.47
C HIS A 128 -24.35 3.98 -13.98
N ALA A 129 -24.12 3.56 -15.21
CA ALA A 129 -24.82 2.40 -15.78
C ALA A 129 -24.37 1.05 -15.17
N LEU A 130 -23.13 0.98 -14.65
CA LEU A 130 -22.56 -0.24 -14.05
C LEU A 130 -22.94 -0.38 -12.56
N GLU A 131 -22.96 0.73 -11.81
CA GLU A 131 -23.35 0.73 -10.38
C GLU A 131 -24.84 0.38 -10.20
N GLU A 132 -25.75 0.90 -11.03
CA GLU A 132 -27.18 0.53 -11.00
C GLU A 132 -27.45 -0.95 -11.32
N THR A 133 -26.55 -1.59 -12.07
CA THR A 133 -26.65 -3.03 -12.37
C THR A 133 -26.04 -3.91 -11.28
N ALA A 134 -25.08 -3.42 -10.48
CA ALA A 134 -24.45 -4.18 -9.41
C ALA A 134 -25.37 -4.37 -8.19
N ASP A 135 -26.16 -3.35 -7.82
CA ASP A 135 -27.11 -3.43 -6.68
C ASP A 135 -28.26 -4.43 -6.90
N LYS A 136 -28.59 -4.76 -8.14
CA LYS A 136 -29.68 -5.70 -8.46
C LYS A 136 -29.26 -7.18 -8.64
N LYS A 137 -27.96 -7.51 -8.52
CA LYS A 137 -27.44 -8.86 -8.86
C LYS A 137 -26.95 -9.69 -7.67
N THR A 138 -27.64 -9.68 -6.54
CA THR A 138 -27.37 -10.62 -5.43
C THR A 138 -27.56 -12.11 -5.77
N GLY A 139 -28.02 -12.45 -6.97
CA GLY A 139 -28.34 -13.83 -7.39
C GLY A 139 -27.30 -14.54 -8.25
N ASN A 140 -26.22 -13.91 -8.73
CA ASN A 140 -25.37 -14.55 -9.74
C ASN A 140 -23.85 -14.34 -9.48
N ARG A 141 -23.41 -14.52 -8.22
CA ARG A 141 -22.00 -14.44 -7.80
C ARG A 141 -21.05 -15.32 -8.61
N GLN A 142 -21.47 -16.53 -8.96
CA GLN A 142 -20.66 -17.44 -9.76
C GLN A 142 -20.35 -16.91 -11.17
N LYS A 143 -21.25 -16.10 -11.73
CA LYS A 143 -21.07 -15.48 -13.05
C LYS A 143 -20.13 -14.26 -12.99
N PHE A 144 -20.12 -13.54 -11.86
CA PHE A 144 -19.31 -12.35 -11.63
C PHE A 144 -17.82 -12.68 -11.43
N VAL A 145 -17.52 -13.81 -10.79
CA VAL A 145 -16.13 -14.25 -10.49
C VAL A 145 -15.50 -15.01 -11.67
N LYS A 146 -16.32 -15.55 -12.57
CA LYS A 146 -15.84 -16.37 -13.67
C LYS A 146 -15.03 -15.51 -14.65
N ASN A 147 -13.74 -15.78 -14.76
CA ASN A 147 -12.73 -15.16 -15.61
C ASN A 147 -12.06 -13.89 -15.09
N ARG A 148 -12.29 -13.45 -13.83
CA ARG A 148 -11.49 -12.34 -13.28
C ARG A 148 -10.08 -12.79 -12.96
N GLU A 149 -9.13 -12.04 -13.49
CA GLU A 149 -7.71 -12.22 -13.24
C GLU A 149 -7.22 -11.27 -12.14
N LEU A 150 -6.24 -11.74 -11.42
CA LEU A 150 -5.58 -10.98 -10.37
C LEU A 150 -4.22 -10.51 -10.87
N LEU A 151 -4.00 -9.21 -10.83
CA LEU A 151 -2.77 -8.55 -11.25
C LEU A 151 -2.04 -7.95 -10.05
N LEU A 152 -0.71 -7.92 -10.12
CA LEU A 152 0.15 -7.07 -9.30
C LEU A 152 0.65 -5.91 -10.16
N CYS A 153 0.39 -4.68 -9.73
CA CYS A 153 0.97 -3.48 -10.28
C CYS A 153 2.04 -2.97 -9.31
N GLY A 154 3.29 -2.85 -9.78
CA GLY A 154 4.46 -2.53 -8.96
C GLY A 154 5.23 -3.75 -8.46
N TYR A 155 5.86 -3.61 -7.29
CA TYR A 155 6.76 -4.61 -6.71
C TYR A 155 6.46 -4.83 -5.23
N ALA A 156 6.36 -6.09 -4.82
CA ALA A 156 6.14 -6.42 -3.42
C ALA A 156 7.35 -6.02 -2.56
N GLY A 157 7.11 -5.49 -1.36
CA GLY A 157 8.12 -5.12 -0.38
C GLY A 157 8.98 -3.90 -0.74
N LEU A 158 8.75 -3.25 -1.90
CA LEU A 158 9.65 -2.20 -2.38
C LEU A 158 9.66 -0.98 -1.44
N GLU A 159 8.50 -0.42 -1.11
CA GLU A 159 8.44 0.75 -0.21
C GLU A 159 9.06 0.44 1.15
N GLY A 160 8.77 -0.72 1.72
CA GLY A 160 9.33 -1.13 3.00
C GLY A 160 10.85 -1.30 2.97
N SER A 161 11.42 -1.86 1.88
CA SER A 161 12.87 -2.00 1.73
C SER A 161 13.56 -0.64 1.53
N LEU A 162 12.92 0.31 0.83
CA LEU A 162 13.42 1.68 0.71
C LEU A 162 13.46 2.38 2.07
N ARG A 163 12.45 2.21 2.89
CA ARG A 163 12.40 2.78 4.25
C ARG A 163 13.48 2.18 5.16
N ILE A 164 13.75 0.89 5.04
CA ILE A 164 14.88 0.25 5.75
C ILE A 164 16.20 0.82 5.26
N LEU A 165 16.38 0.94 3.94
CA LEU A 165 17.58 1.50 3.34
C LEU A 165 17.85 2.94 3.82
N GLU A 166 16.83 3.80 3.83
CA GLU A 166 16.95 5.19 4.26
C GLU A 166 17.25 5.31 5.76
N ALA A 167 16.69 4.41 6.59
CA ALA A 167 16.90 4.44 8.03
C ALA A 167 18.22 3.79 8.50
N ALA A 168 18.77 2.85 7.74
CA ALA A 168 19.94 2.06 8.12
C ALA A 168 21.06 2.14 7.06
N GLU A 169 21.16 3.24 6.33
CA GLU A 169 22.12 3.40 5.23
C GLU A 169 23.56 3.19 5.67
N GLU A 170 23.93 3.73 6.82
CA GLU A 170 25.28 3.62 7.36
C GLU A 170 25.64 2.15 7.64
N GLU A 171 24.76 1.39 8.27
CA GLU A 171 24.95 -0.03 8.52
C GLU A 171 25.02 -0.82 7.21
N LEU A 172 24.09 -0.57 6.28
CA LEU A 172 24.04 -1.26 4.98
C LEU A 172 25.27 -0.93 4.13
N SER A 173 25.89 0.24 4.28
CA SER A 173 27.12 0.62 3.57
C SER A 173 28.33 -0.22 3.97
N GLN A 174 28.30 -0.83 5.14
CA GLN A 174 29.34 -1.79 5.57
C GLN A 174 29.23 -3.14 4.88
N ARG A 175 28.04 -3.47 4.35
CA ARG A 175 27.75 -4.76 3.71
C ARG A 175 27.65 -4.66 2.19
N PHE A 176 27.06 -3.61 1.67
CA PHE A 176 26.78 -3.41 0.26
C PHE A 176 27.64 -2.31 -0.33
N ILE A 177 28.07 -2.48 -1.57
CA ILE A 177 28.84 -1.47 -2.29
C ILE A 177 27.96 -0.24 -2.60
N ASN A 178 28.56 0.93 -2.67
CA ASN A 178 27.86 2.19 -2.87
C ASN A 178 26.99 2.22 -4.15
N THR A 179 27.45 1.58 -5.24
CA THR A 179 26.67 1.48 -6.48
C THR A 179 25.36 0.73 -6.29
N PHE A 180 25.34 -0.33 -5.48
CA PHE A 180 24.13 -1.06 -5.12
C PHE A 180 23.17 -0.17 -4.34
N LEU A 181 23.64 0.52 -3.30
CA LEU A 181 22.82 1.42 -2.48
C LEU A 181 22.22 2.56 -3.31
N MET A 182 23.01 3.14 -4.21
CA MET A 182 22.53 4.18 -5.11
C MET A 182 21.49 3.67 -6.11
N GLN A 183 21.64 2.45 -6.61
CA GLN A 183 20.64 1.82 -7.48
C GLN A 183 19.35 1.53 -6.70
N ALA A 184 19.48 1.00 -5.49
CA ALA A 184 18.34 0.74 -4.62
C ALA A 184 17.53 2.03 -4.32
N LYS A 185 18.21 3.15 -4.00
CA LYS A 185 17.54 4.44 -3.79
C LYS A 185 16.75 4.92 -5.00
N LYS A 186 17.27 4.73 -6.22
CA LYS A 186 16.57 5.11 -7.46
C LYS A 186 15.29 4.32 -7.70
N LEU A 187 15.11 3.18 -7.03
CA LEU A 187 13.87 2.40 -7.14
C LEU A 187 12.66 3.13 -6.56
N ARG A 188 12.86 4.20 -5.78
CA ARG A 188 11.78 5.09 -5.34
C ARG A 188 10.98 5.65 -6.51
N ASP A 189 11.62 5.93 -7.64
CA ASP A 189 10.97 6.40 -8.87
C ASP A 189 10.10 5.34 -9.55
N GLN A 190 10.14 4.10 -9.08
CA GLN A 190 9.33 2.98 -9.57
C GLN A 190 8.09 2.69 -8.69
N LEU A 191 7.90 3.46 -7.62
CA LEU A 191 6.65 3.43 -6.89
C LEU A 191 5.53 3.99 -7.76
N ILE A 192 4.42 3.27 -7.81
CA ILE A 192 3.30 3.65 -8.68
C ILE A 192 2.58 4.87 -8.10
N THR A 193 2.35 5.86 -8.96
CA THR A 193 1.62 7.07 -8.61
C THR A 193 0.10 6.87 -8.73
N THR A 194 -0.65 7.75 -8.11
CA THR A 194 -2.11 7.74 -8.18
C THR A 194 -2.64 7.90 -9.62
N GLU A 195 -1.96 8.70 -10.44
CA GLU A 195 -2.35 8.98 -11.83
C GLU A 195 -2.37 7.70 -12.69
N GLN A 196 -1.35 6.83 -12.54
CA GLN A 196 -1.26 5.58 -13.28
C GLN A 196 -2.42 4.64 -12.94
N ILE A 197 -2.81 4.57 -11.67
CA ILE A 197 -3.94 3.73 -11.22
C ILE A 197 -5.27 4.30 -11.69
N LEU A 198 -5.45 5.61 -11.63
CA LEU A 198 -6.68 6.26 -12.09
C LEU A 198 -6.87 6.12 -13.60
N GLU A 199 -5.79 6.21 -14.39
CA GLU A 199 -5.84 5.97 -15.82
C GLU A 199 -6.18 4.50 -16.14
N ALA A 200 -5.61 3.56 -15.39
CA ALA A 200 -5.98 2.15 -15.53
C ALA A 200 -7.45 1.87 -15.16
N ALA A 201 -8.02 2.63 -14.24
CA ALA A 201 -9.40 2.46 -13.77
C ALA A 201 -10.43 3.13 -14.69
N LYS A 202 -10.02 4.07 -15.54
CA LYS A 202 -10.91 4.89 -16.36
C LYS A 202 -11.70 4.06 -17.36
N GLY A 203 -13.04 4.10 -17.24
CA GLY A 203 -13.96 3.38 -18.13
C GLY A 203 -13.91 1.85 -18.02
N ARG A 204 -13.27 1.28 -16.96
CA ARG A 204 -13.12 -0.17 -16.77
C ARG A 204 -13.73 -0.65 -15.48
N ASP A 205 -14.27 -1.86 -15.52
CA ASP A 205 -14.73 -2.57 -14.31
C ASP A 205 -13.54 -3.29 -13.64
N ILE A 206 -12.77 -2.55 -12.87
CA ILE A 206 -11.67 -3.07 -12.06
C ILE A 206 -11.90 -2.80 -10.59
N SER A 207 -11.48 -3.72 -9.73
CA SER A 207 -11.35 -3.47 -8.28
C SER A 207 -9.86 -3.34 -7.95
N VAL A 208 -9.50 -2.36 -7.14
CA VAL A 208 -8.10 -2.01 -6.84
C VAL A 208 -7.88 -1.96 -5.33
N TRP A 209 -6.78 -2.51 -4.86
CA TRP A 209 -6.32 -2.44 -3.46
C TRP A 209 -4.86 -2.00 -3.41
N GLN A 210 -4.57 -0.97 -2.63
CA GLN A 210 -3.18 -0.64 -2.33
C GLN A 210 -2.57 -1.70 -1.40
N ILE A 211 -1.35 -2.11 -1.68
CA ILE A 211 -0.60 -3.01 -0.82
C ILE A 211 0.04 -2.19 0.29
N GLY A 212 -0.55 -2.24 1.48
CA GLY A 212 -0.08 -1.54 2.67
C GLY A 212 0.65 -2.44 3.66
N SER A 213 0.47 -2.14 4.95
CA SER A 213 1.06 -2.88 6.06
C SER A 213 0.69 -4.37 6.03
N GLY A 214 1.70 -5.22 6.22
CA GLY A 214 1.61 -6.68 6.13
C GLY A 214 1.89 -7.21 4.72
N GLY A 215 2.21 -6.32 3.77
CA GLY A 215 2.64 -6.64 2.43
C GLY A 215 1.58 -7.32 1.56
N ILE A 216 2.04 -7.92 0.46
CA ILE A 216 1.13 -8.52 -0.54
C ILE A 216 0.29 -9.68 0.03
N LEU A 217 0.82 -10.44 1.00
CA LEU A 217 0.05 -11.54 1.58
C LEU A 217 -1.13 -11.04 2.41
N ALA A 218 -0.97 -9.92 3.13
CA ALA A 218 -2.06 -9.28 3.85
C ALA A 218 -3.09 -8.66 2.88
N ALA A 219 -2.63 -7.98 1.84
CA ALA A 219 -3.50 -7.38 0.82
C ALA A 219 -4.34 -8.44 0.09
N LEU A 220 -3.74 -9.58 -0.29
CA LEU A 220 -4.45 -10.71 -0.89
C LEU A 220 -5.52 -11.29 0.05
N TRP A 221 -5.22 -11.37 1.34
CA TRP A 221 -6.19 -11.83 2.33
C TRP A 221 -7.36 -10.85 2.46
N GLU A 222 -7.05 -9.54 2.62
CA GLU A 222 -8.04 -8.48 2.80
C GLU A 222 -8.96 -8.36 1.57
N MET A 223 -8.38 -8.35 0.38
CA MET A 223 -9.11 -8.40 -0.89
C MET A 223 -10.09 -9.58 -0.95
N ALA A 224 -9.62 -10.78 -0.63
CA ALA A 224 -10.44 -11.99 -0.69
C ALA A 224 -11.58 -11.98 0.36
N GLU A 225 -11.37 -11.35 1.54
CA GLU A 225 -12.43 -11.14 2.54
C GLU A 225 -13.48 -10.13 2.06
N GLU A 226 -13.05 -9.02 1.47
CA GLU A 226 -13.91 -7.94 1.01
C GLU A 226 -14.79 -8.39 -0.16
N GLU A 227 -14.17 -8.96 -1.19
CA GLU A 227 -14.86 -9.47 -2.38
C GLU A 227 -15.58 -10.81 -2.12
N LYS A 228 -15.29 -11.46 -0.98
CA LYS A 228 -15.83 -12.79 -0.60
C LYS A 228 -15.53 -13.85 -1.66
N ILE A 229 -14.32 -13.87 -2.17
CA ILE A 229 -13.80 -14.80 -3.18
C ILE A 229 -12.62 -15.58 -2.63
N GLY A 230 -12.28 -16.66 -3.31
CA GLY A 230 -10.95 -17.26 -3.23
C GLY A 230 -10.12 -16.89 -4.45
N PHE A 231 -8.92 -17.43 -4.51
CA PHE A 231 -8.01 -17.23 -5.62
C PHE A 231 -7.02 -18.39 -5.74
N GLU A 232 -6.39 -18.46 -6.89
CA GLU A 232 -5.25 -19.31 -7.15
C GLU A 232 -4.17 -18.47 -7.82
N ILE A 233 -3.02 -18.30 -7.15
CA ILE A 233 -1.88 -17.52 -7.64
C ILE A 233 -0.60 -18.34 -7.60
N ALA A 234 0.35 -17.99 -8.47
CA ALA A 234 1.69 -18.53 -8.44
C ALA A 234 2.62 -17.61 -7.65
N MET A 235 3.30 -18.12 -6.61
CA MET A 235 4.27 -17.35 -5.82
C MET A 235 5.38 -16.75 -6.70
N GLY A 236 5.85 -17.49 -7.71
CA GLY A 236 6.86 -17.03 -8.65
C GLY A 236 6.44 -15.89 -9.57
N SER A 237 5.12 -15.59 -9.65
CA SER A 237 4.61 -14.44 -10.41
C SER A 237 4.65 -13.13 -9.63
N ILE A 238 4.89 -13.17 -8.32
CA ILE A 238 5.02 -11.96 -7.50
C ILE A 238 6.33 -11.27 -7.84
N SER A 239 6.25 -10.07 -8.44
CA SER A 239 7.42 -9.28 -8.78
C SER A 239 8.10 -8.74 -7.53
N LEU A 240 9.39 -9.03 -7.39
CA LEU A 240 10.30 -8.49 -6.39
C LEU A 240 11.49 -7.81 -7.07
N LYS A 241 12.04 -6.78 -6.45
CA LYS A 241 13.35 -6.25 -6.84
C LYS A 241 14.45 -7.03 -6.15
N GLN A 242 15.58 -7.21 -6.84
CA GLN A 242 16.73 -7.87 -6.23
C GLN A 242 17.21 -7.12 -4.99
N GLU A 243 17.23 -5.80 -5.05
CA GLU A 243 17.62 -4.94 -3.94
C GLU A 243 16.70 -5.15 -2.71
N THR A 244 15.39 -5.31 -2.94
CA THR A 244 14.45 -5.67 -1.87
C THR A 244 14.78 -7.03 -1.26
N VAL A 245 15.08 -8.02 -2.08
CA VAL A 245 15.43 -9.38 -1.61
C VAL A 245 16.72 -9.34 -0.78
N GLU A 246 17.77 -8.68 -1.28
CA GLU A 246 19.08 -8.59 -0.61
C GLU A 246 18.98 -7.87 0.76
N ILE A 247 18.23 -6.76 0.83
CA ILE A 247 18.00 -6.05 2.09
C ILE A 247 17.19 -6.92 3.07
N CYS A 248 16.16 -7.59 2.57
CA CYS A 248 15.35 -8.50 3.39
C CYS A 248 16.16 -9.70 3.89
N GLU A 249 17.02 -10.29 3.08
CA GLU A 249 17.90 -11.40 3.49
C GLU A 249 18.88 -10.97 4.59
N TYR A 250 19.48 -9.79 4.44
CA TYR A 250 20.39 -9.24 5.46
C TYR A 250 19.74 -9.14 6.84
N TYR A 251 18.50 -8.64 6.90
CA TYR A 251 17.75 -8.51 8.15
C TYR A 251 16.85 -9.72 8.48
N ARG A 252 16.89 -10.79 7.69
CA ARG A 252 16.04 -11.98 7.84
C ARG A 252 14.55 -11.65 7.87
N LEU A 253 14.12 -10.81 6.95
CA LEU A 253 12.74 -10.40 6.75
C LEU A 253 12.09 -11.16 5.59
N ASN A 254 10.78 -11.30 5.64
CA ASN A 254 10.01 -11.84 4.53
C ASN A 254 9.51 -10.71 3.61
N PRO A 255 10.03 -10.57 2.38
CA PRO A 255 9.65 -9.48 1.48
C PRO A 255 8.17 -9.47 1.10
N TYR A 256 7.50 -10.63 1.16
CA TYR A 256 6.07 -10.73 0.87
C TYR A 256 5.15 -10.21 2.00
N GLN A 257 5.70 -10.04 3.20
CA GLN A 257 5.02 -9.49 4.38
C GLN A 257 5.49 -8.08 4.72
N LEU A 258 6.32 -7.49 3.87
CA LEU A 258 6.85 -6.15 4.02
C LEU A 258 5.94 -5.15 3.31
N THR A 259 5.62 -4.03 3.97
CA THR A 259 4.78 -2.96 3.42
C THR A 259 5.19 -2.55 2.01
N SER A 260 4.25 -2.16 1.17
CA SER A 260 4.47 -1.91 -0.25
C SER A 260 3.57 -0.78 -0.79
N ALA A 261 3.42 0.33 -0.05
CA ALA A 261 2.71 1.50 -0.56
C ALA A 261 3.28 1.94 -1.93
N GLY A 262 2.40 2.32 -2.87
CA GLY A 262 2.78 2.52 -4.26
C GLY A 262 2.89 1.22 -5.06
N SER A 263 2.31 0.11 -4.55
CA SER A 263 2.03 -1.11 -5.31
C SER A 263 0.59 -1.53 -5.07
N TYR A 264 -0.04 -2.18 -6.05
CA TYR A 264 -1.48 -2.45 -6.01
C TYR A 264 -1.81 -3.86 -6.48
N LEU A 265 -2.86 -4.43 -5.90
CA LEU A 265 -3.60 -5.56 -6.46
C LEU A 265 -4.75 -5.04 -7.30
N ILE A 266 -4.96 -5.64 -8.47
CA ILE A 266 -6.05 -5.29 -9.36
C ILE A 266 -6.79 -6.58 -9.74
N LEU A 267 -8.11 -6.57 -9.57
CA LEU A 267 -9.00 -7.65 -10.00
C LEU A 267 -9.83 -7.17 -11.19
N THR A 268 -9.72 -7.86 -12.33
CA THR A 268 -10.33 -7.44 -13.59
C THR A 268 -10.63 -8.64 -14.49
N ASP A 269 -11.57 -8.50 -15.42
CA ASP A 269 -11.79 -9.40 -16.55
C ASP A 269 -11.14 -8.88 -17.86
N GLU A 270 -10.54 -7.66 -17.81
CA GLU A 270 -9.86 -7.00 -18.93
C GLU A 270 -8.33 -6.93 -18.73
N ALA A 271 -7.70 -8.01 -18.24
CA ALA A 271 -6.31 -8.01 -17.78
C ALA A 271 -5.30 -7.51 -18.82
N ASP A 272 -5.42 -7.90 -20.10
CA ASP A 272 -4.52 -7.46 -21.17
C ASP A 272 -4.56 -5.95 -21.36
N GLN A 273 -5.76 -5.37 -21.39
CA GLN A 273 -5.95 -3.92 -21.58
C GLN A 273 -5.43 -3.14 -20.39
N VAL A 274 -5.68 -3.62 -19.16
CA VAL A 274 -5.18 -2.98 -17.93
C VAL A 274 -3.65 -3.01 -17.89
N ILE A 275 -3.03 -4.13 -18.23
CA ILE A 275 -1.55 -4.24 -18.30
C ILE A 275 -1.01 -3.28 -19.34
N GLU A 276 -1.58 -3.25 -20.54
CA GLU A 276 -1.14 -2.35 -21.62
C GLU A 276 -1.19 -0.88 -21.24
N VAL A 277 -2.28 -0.46 -20.55
CA VAL A 277 -2.42 0.93 -20.08
C VAL A 277 -1.38 1.26 -19.01
N LEU A 278 -1.16 0.38 -18.04
CA LEU A 278 -0.18 0.57 -16.99
C LEU A 278 1.25 0.61 -17.56
N GLU A 279 1.59 -0.29 -18.47
CA GLU A 279 2.91 -0.30 -19.12
C GLU A 279 3.17 0.97 -19.96
N LYS A 280 2.18 1.46 -20.69
CA LYS A 280 2.25 2.75 -21.40
C LYS A 280 2.46 3.93 -20.45
N ALA A 281 1.91 3.85 -19.26
CA ALA A 281 2.12 4.82 -18.19
C ALA A 281 3.45 4.62 -17.42
N GLY A 282 4.28 3.68 -17.83
CA GLY A 282 5.57 3.38 -17.21
C GLY A 282 5.48 2.53 -15.93
N ALA A 283 4.31 1.97 -15.62
CA ALA A 283 4.10 1.10 -14.48
C ALA A 283 4.24 -0.37 -14.88
N ARG A 284 4.94 -1.17 -14.05
CA ARG A 284 4.99 -2.61 -14.25
C ARG A 284 3.70 -3.27 -13.74
N ALA A 285 3.08 -4.10 -14.57
CA ALA A 285 1.97 -4.94 -14.17
C ALA A 285 2.20 -6.40 -14.60
N VAL A 286 1.84 -7.36 -13.75
CA VAL A 286 2.00 -8.79 -14.00
C VAL A 286 0.77 -9.55 -13.55
N ARG A 287 0.43 -10.65 -14.23
CA ARG A 287 -0.60 -11.58 -13.78
C ARG A 287 -0.09 -12.41 -12.62
N LEU A 288 -0.83 -12.41 -11.53
CA LEU A 288 -0.58 -13.28 -10.38
C LEU A 288 -1.31 -14.62 -10.52
N GLY A 289 -2.55 -14.59 -11.01
CA GLY A 289 -3.42 -15.74 -11.10
C GLY A 289 -4.88 -15.36 -11.35
N VAL A 290 -5.78 -16.16 -10.83
CA VAL A 290 -7.23 -16.05 -11.12
C VAL A 290 -8.08 -16.07 -9.85
N ALA A 291 -9.17 -15.32 -9.86
CA ALA A 291 -10.19 -15.39 -8.83
C ALA A 291 -11.00 -16.70 -8.93
N LYS A 292 -11.46 -17.18 -7.78
CA LYS A 292 -12.30 -18.40 -7.66
C LYS A 292 -13.57 -18.08 -6.88
N ALA A 293 -14.68 -18.68 -7.28
CA ALA A 293 -15.95 -18.53 -6.58
C ALA A 293 -15.96 -19.22 -5.20
N GLN A 294 -15.08 -20.19 -5.00
CA GLN A 294 -14.86 -20.86 -3.72
C GLN A 294 -13.94 -20.01 -2.84
N ASN A 295 -14.12 -20.06 -1.53
CA ASN A 295 -13.32 -19.25 -0.58
C ASN A 295 -11.86 -19.75 -0.36
N ALA A 296 -11.39 -20.71 -1.15
CA ALA A 296 -10.04 -21.24 -1.05
C ALA A 296 -9.02 -20.22 -1.57
N ARG A 297 -8.01 -19.88 -0.77
CA ARG A 297 -6.95 -18.95 -1.08
C ARG A 297 -5.66 -19.73 -1.30
N VAL A 298 -5.45 -20.12 -2.54
CA VAL A 298 -4.39 -21.06 -2.92
C VAL A 298 -3.18 -20.31 -3.46
N ILE A 299 -2.01 -20.65 -2.96
CA ILE A 299 -0.72 -20.19 -3.46
C ILE A 299 0.07 -21.43 -3.91
N THR A 300 0.49 -21.42 -5.18
CA THR A 300 1.31 -22.48 -5.76
C THR A 300 2.78 -22.03 -5.82
N SER A 301 3.69 -22.89 -5.41
CA SER A 301 5.13 -22.70 -5.55
C SER A 301 5.74 -23.96 -6.13
N LYS A 302 6.06 -23.93 -7.43
CA LYS A 302 6.53 -25.12 -8.19
C LYS A 302 5.56 -26.31 -8.03
N GLU A 303 5.93 -27.28 -7.19
CA GLU A 303 5.13 -28.49 -6.94
C GLU A 303 4.29 -28.42 -5.66
N GLU A 304 4.49 -27.38 -4.83
CA GLU A 304 3.78 -27.23 -3.57
C GLU A 304 2.53 -26.37 -3.72
N ILE A 305 1.44 -26.87 -3.17
CA ILE A 305 0.18 -26.14 -3.02
C ILE A 305 0.01 -25.79 -1.55
N ARG A 306 -0.14 -24.50 -1.26
CA ARG A 306 -0.36 -23.99 0.10
C ARG A 306 -1.61 -23.14 0.14
N TYR A 307 -2.26 -23.11 1.30
CA TYR A 307 -3.31 -22.12 1.56
C TYR A 307 -2.69 -20.88 2.20
N LEU A 308 -3.16 -19.71 1.80
CA LEU A 308 -2.74 -18.47 2.42
C LEU A 308 -3.17 -18.44 3.89
N ASP A 309 -2.21 -18.27 4.78
CA ASP A 309 -2.45 -18.09 6.21
C ASP A 309 -3.01 -16.69 6.52
N ARG A 310 -3.57 -16.55 7.72
CA ARG A 310 -3.99 -15.24 8.21
C ARG A 310 -2.81 -14.27 8.26
N PRO A 311 -3.03 -12.96 7.96
CA PRO A 311 -1.97 -11.98 7.94
C PRO A 311 -1.15 -11.97 9.21
N ALA A 312 0.17 -12.01 9.04
CA ALA A 312 1.14 -11.78 10.10
C ALA A 312 1.34 -10.26 10.30
N PRO A 313 1.95 -9.83 11.41
CA PRO A 313 2.43 -8.46 11.56
C PRO A 313 3.39 -8.08 10.44
N ASP A 314 3.43 -6.79 10.09
CA ASP A 314 4.33 -6.26 9.09
C ASP A 314 5.81 -6.47 9.49
N GLU A 315 6.61 -6.91 8.53
CA GLU A 315 8.04 -7.16 8.74
C GLU A 315 8.82 -5.87 9.03
N LEU A 316 8.39 -4.72 8.49
CA LEU A 316 8.98 -3.44 8.83
C LEU A 316 8.77 -3.10 10.31
N ALA A 317 7.57 -3.36 10.85
CA ALA A 317 7.31 -3.12 12.26
C ALA A 317 8.13 -4.06 13.17
N ARG A 318 8.40 -5.30 12.71
CA ARG A 318 9.31 -6.23 13.37
C ARG A 318 10.74 -5.71 13.34
N TRP A 319 11.22 -5.30 12.18
CA TRP A 319 12.56 -4.73 12.00
C TRP A 319 12.76 -3.48 12.87
N GLN A 320 11.86 -2.52 12.83
CA GLN A 320 11.94 -1.30 13.63
C GLN A 320 12.02 -1.58 15.15
N LYS A 321 11.30 -2.60 15.62
CA LYS A 321 11.37 -3.01 17.04
C LYS A 321 12.72 -3.61 17.41
N ASP A 322 13.29 -4.41 16.53
CA ASP A 322 14.55 -5.12 16.80
C ASP A 322 15.75 -4.18 16.58
N TYR A 323 15.71 -3.32 15.57
CA TYR A 323 16.73 -2.31 15.28
C TYR A 323 16.94 -1.34 16.45
N LYS A 324 15.89 -0.80 17.03
CA LYS A 324 15.94 0.07 18.22
C LYS A 324 16.54 -0.58 19.47
N LYS A 325 16.57 -1.90 19.55
CA LYS A 325 17.22 -2.59 20.67
C LYS A 325 18.73 -2.64 20.52
N CYS A 326 19.23 -2.54 19.28
CA CYS A 326 20.66 -2.58 19.00
C CYS A 326 21.32 -1.21 19.20
N GLU A 327 20.54 -0.11 19.13
CA GLU A 327 21.03 1.26 19.35
C GLU A 327 21.10 1.65 20.85
N LYS A 328 20.59 0.81 21.76
CA LYS A 328 20.66 0.96 23.22
C LYS A 328 21.73 0.08 23.82
#